data_56a9f622e4f9f212e98342ecc21747ea
#
_entry.id   56a9f622e4f9f212e98342ecc21747ea
#
_cell.length_a   1.000
_cell.length_b   1.000
_cell.length_c   1.000
_cell.angle_alpha   90.00
_cell.angle_beta   90.00
_cell.angle_gamma   90.00
#
_symmetry.space_group_name_H-M   'P 1'
#
loop_
_entity.id
_entity.type
_entity.pdbx_description
1 polymer ?
#
loop_
_entity_poly.entity_id
_entity_poly.type
_entity_poly.pdbx_seq_one_letter_code
_entity_poly.pdbx_strand_id
1 'polypeptide(L)'
;AESVNRAGQLRMLSQRLAKLHLLQSAGVPDAVHAALLEASVQWVDSNFALLRKNLSAPTYGDLLEHVAKTWLHLKGALAQGDTAAVEDGTEALLLGAERLTGSLESAGTGAPLQVLNLAGRQRMLAQRFAKFALLASLEAGDTEASRKASEGMRTVQQEFETALTYLNGIPLSTPAIHDD
;
A
#
# COMPACT_ATOMS: atom_id res chain seq x y z
N ALA A 1 -11.57 -9.50 11.26
CA ALA A 1 -11.42 -9.42 9.79
C ALA A 1 -11.43 -7.97 9.29
N GLU A 2 -12.37 -7.12 9.69
CA GLU A 2 -12.48 -5.75 9.18
C GLU A 2 -11.23 -4.91 9.47
N SER A 3 -10.73 -4.90 10.70
CA SER A 3 -9.54 -4.13 11.07
C SER A 3 -8.28 -4.57 10.30
N VAL A 4 -8.10 -5.88 10.06
CA VAL A 4 -7.02 -6.42 9.23
C VAL A 4 -7.15 -5.91 7.80
N ASN A 5 -8.35 -5.93 7.22
CA ASN A 5 -8.59 -5.40 5.88
C ASN A 5 -8.31 -3.89 5.81
N ARG A 6 -8.76 -3.10 6.78
CA ARG A 6 -8.54 -1.65 6.83
C ARG A 6 -7.06 -1.28 6.97
N ALA A 7 -6.35 -1.97 7.86
CA ALA A 7 -4.89 -1.80 7.98
C ALA A 7 -4.17 -2.22 6.69
N GLY A 8 -4.57 -3.34 6.09
CA GLY A 8 -4.05 -3.81 4.81
C GLY A 8 -4.30 -2.84 3.65
N GLN A 9 -5.44 -2.15 3.63
CA GLN A 9 -5.72 -1.12 2.63
C GLN A 9 -4.74 0.06 2.69
N LEU A 10 -4.23 0.42 3.88
CA LEU A 10 -3.22 1.48 4.01
C LEU A 10 -1.94 1.15 3.22
N ARG A 11 -1.56 -0.13 3.12
CA ARG A 11 -0.43 -0.58 2.29
C ARG A 11 -0.63 -0.25 0.82
N MET A 12 -1.79 -0.62 0.28
CA MET A 12 -2.15 -0.34 -1.11
C MET A 12 -2.24 1.16 -1.36
N LEU A 13 -2.88 1.90 -0.44
CA LEU A 13 -3.06 3.34 -0.56
C LEU A 13 -1.72 4.09 -0.51
N SER A 14 -0.74 3.65 0.30
CA SER A 14 0.60 4.25 0.33
C SER A 14 1.24 4.24 -1.06
N GLN A 15 1.22 3.10 -1.75
CA GLN A 15 1.81 2.95 -3.07
C GLN A 15 0.99 3.65 -4.17
N ARG A 16 -0.33 3.68 -4.02
CA ARG A 16 -1.23 4.43 -4.92
C ARG A 16 -0.99 5.93 -4.83
N LEU A 17 -0.82 6.47 -3.62
CA LEU A 17 -0.49 7.89 -3.40
C LEU A 17 0.84 8.26 -4.05
N ALA A 18 1.89 7.43 -3.87
CA ALA A 18 3.18 7.63 -4.51
C ALA A 18 3.06 7.64 -6.04
N LYS A 19 2.36 6.67 -6.61
CA LYS A 19 2.14 6.58 -8.07
C LYS A 19 1.41 7.82 -8.61
N LEU A 20 0.32 8.22 -7.97
CA LEU A 20 -0.50 9.36 -8.42
C LEU A 20 0.26 10.69 -8.28
N HIS A 21 1.03 10.85 -7.21
CA HIS A 21 1.89 12.02 -7.03
C HIS A 21 2.97 12.09 -8.12
N LEU A 22 3.60 10.98 -8.47
CA LEU A 22 4.60 10.93 -9.56
C LEU A 22 3.98 11.30 -10.91
N LEU A 23 2.79 10.80 -11.24
CA LEU A 23 2.07 11.18 -12.47
C LEU A 23 1.81 12.68 -12.53
N GLN A 24 1.38 13.26 -11.42
CA GLN A 24 1.13 14.69 -11.32
C GLN A 24 2.42 15.52 -11.45
N SER A 25 3.51 15.10 -10.79
CA SER A 25 4.81 15.76 -10.84
C SER A 25 5.47 15.66 -12.23
N ALA A 26 5.20 14.57 -12.96
CA ALA A 26 5.66 14.36 -14.33
C ALA A 26 4.92 15.23 -15.37
N GLY A 27 3.96 16.04 -14.93
CA GLY A 27 3.19 16.91 -15.81
C GLY A 27 2.20 16.15 -16.71
N VAL A 28 1.77 14.95 -16.29
CA VAL A 28 0.66 14.25 -16.95
C VAL A 28 -0.64 14.88 -16.47
N PRO A 29 -1.20 15.86 -17.20
CA PRO A 29 -2.37 16.57 -16.76
C PRO A 29 -3.59 15.69 -16.97
N ASP A 30 -4.11 15.16 -15.88
CA ASP A 30 -5.37 14.44 -15.92
C ASP A 30 -6.18 14.77 -14.66
N ALA A 31 -7.35 15.39 -14.89
CA ALA A 31 -8.30 15.68 -13.81
C ALA A 31 -8.72 14.42 -13.06
N VAL A 32 -8.70 13.26 -13.73
CA VAL A 32 -8.97 11.96 -13.10
C VAL A 32 -7.89 11.61 -12.08
N HIS A 33 -6.60 11.82 -12.40
CA HIS A 33 -5.51 11.56 -11.47
C HIS A 33 -5.57 12.44 -10.22
N ALA A 34 -5.89 13.73 -10.39
CA ALA A 34 -6.05 14.65 -9.27
C ALA A 34 -7.22 14.23 -8.36
N ALA A 35 -8.37 13.89 -8.94
CA ALA A 35 -9.54 13.41 -8.21
C ALA A 35 -9.25 12.07 -7.48
N LEU A 36 -8.52 11.16 -8.12
CA LEU A 36 -8.10 9.90 -7.51
C LEU A 36 -7.11 10.10 -6.35
N LEU A 37 -6.21 11.08 -6.45
CA LEU A 37 -5.29 11.43 -5.37
C LEU A 37 -6.07 11.95 -4.16
N GLU A 38 -6.98 12.89 -4.36
CA GLU A 38 -7.84 13.43 -3.31
C GLU A 38 -8.70 12.34 -2.67
N ALA A 39 -9.37 11.51 -3.47
CA ALA A 39 -10.16 10.38 -2.98
C ALA A 39 -9.31 9.38 -2.18
N SER A 40 -8.05 9.16 -2.59
CA SER A 40 -7.13 8.28 -1.87
C SER A 40 -6.73 8.87 -0.51
N VAL A 41 -6.50 10.18 -0.41
CA VAL A 41 -6.26 10.88 0.85
C VAL A 41 -7.43 10.71 1.81
N GLN A 42 -8.65 10.96 1.34
CA GLN A 42 -9.87 10.79 2.13
C GLN A 42 -10.08 9.34 2.58
N TRP A 43 -9.70 8.38 1.74
CA TRP A 43 -9.80 6.96 2.07
C TRP A 43 -8.82 6.57 3.19
N VAL A 44 -7.60 7.10 3.18
CA VAL A 44 -6.65 6.91 4.30
C VAL A 44 -7.21 7.48 5.59
N ASP A 45 -7.72 8.73 5.57
CA ASP A 45 -8.35 9.36 6.74
C ASP A 45 -9.51 8.51 7.30
N SER A 46 -10.37 7.99 6.44
CA SER A 46 -11.48 7.13 6.81
C SER A 46 -11.02 5.81 7.44
N ASN A 47 -9.95 5.21 6.91
CA ASN A 47 -9.40 3.98 7.48
C ASN A 47 -8.82 4.22 8.89
N PHE A 48 -8.11 5.33 9.11
CA PHE A 48 -7.63 5.67 10.45
C PHE A 48 -8.77 5.93 11.44
N ALA A 49 -9.84 6.61 11.01
CA ALA A 49 -11.01 6.84 11.86
C ALA A 49 -11.67 5.51 12.30
N LEU A 50 -11.84 4.57 11.36
CA LEU A 50 -12.39 3.25 11.66
C LEU A 50 -11.46 2.40 12.52
N LEU A 51 -10.16 2.43 12.29
CA LEU A 51 -9.18 1.71 13.09
C LEU A 51 -9.15 2.23 14.54
N ARG A 52 -9.18 3.55 14.76
CA ARG A 52 -9.29 4.14 16.10
C ARG A 52 -10.57 3.71 16.84
N LYS A 53 -11.68 3.60 16.11
CA LYS A 53 -12.95 3.17 16.68
C LYS A 53 -12.95 1.69 17.06
N ASN A 54 -12.31 0.85 16.26
CA ASN A 54 -12.45 -0.60 16.34
C ASN A 54 -11.32 -1.29 17.12
N LEU A 55 -10.18 -0.64 17.27
CA LEU A 55 -9.00 -1.22 17.93
C LEU A 55 -8.95 -0.83 19.41
N SER A 56 -8.51 -1.80 20.24
CA SER A 56 -8.23 -1.56 21.66
C SER A 56 -7.08 -0.59 21.83
N ALA A 57 -7.32 0.57 22.42
CA ALA A 57 -6.31 1.58 22.67
C ALA A 57 -5.15 1.06 23.55
N PRO A 58 -5.39 0.28 24.64
CA PRO A 58 -4.30 -0.29 25.44
C PRO A 58 -3.39 -1.24 24.66
N THR A 59 -3.91 -1.91 23.61
CA THR A 59 -3.15 -2.92 22.86
C THR A 59 -2.50 -2.35 21.62
N TYR A 60 -3.21 -1.51 20.88
CA TYR A 60 -2.79 -1.04 19.55
C TYR A 60 -2.60 0.48 19.46
N GLY A 61 -2.94 1.22 20.52
CA GLY A 61 -2.96 2.68 20.48
C GLY A 61 -1.63 3.29 20.07
N ASP A 62 -0.53 2.86 20.69
CA ASP A 62 0.80 3.40 20.39
C ASP A 62 1.24 3.12 18.96
N LEU A 63 0.99 1.89 18.46
CA LEU A 63 1.32 1.52 17.08
C LEU A 63 0.45 2.29 16.09
N LEU A 64 -0.84 2.39 16.36
CA LEU A 64 -1.77 3.10 15.49
C LEU A 64 -1.44 4.60 15.42
N GLU A 65 -1.13 5.23 16.56
CA GLU A 65 -0.76 6.65 16.62
C GLU A 65 0.61 6.92 15.96
N HIS A 66 1.55 5.99 16.04
CA HIS A 66 2.80 6.10 15.30
C HIS A 66 2.56 6.12 13.77
N VAL A 67 1.75 5.20 13.27
CA VAL A 67 1.39 5.16 11.84
C VAL A 67 0.57 6.38 11.43
N ALA A 68 -0.32 6.85 12.30
CA ALA A 68 -1.12 8.05 12.07
C ALA A 68 -0.26 9.33 11.98
N LYS A 69 0.79 9.46 12.81
CA LYS A 69 1.75 10.56 12.71
C LYS A 69 2.50 10.53 11.37
N THR A 70 2.95 9.34 10.94
CA THR A 70 3.56 9.16 9.61
C THR A 70 2.61 9.63 8.52
N TRP A 71 1.33 9.29 8.62
CA TRP A 71 0.30 9.76 7.68
C TRP A 71 0.16 11.28 7.67
N LEU A 72 0.12 11.94 8.83
CA LEU A 72 0.01 13.39 8.89
C LEU A 72 1.18 14.12 8.23
N HIS A 73 2.40 13.61 8.40
CA HIS A 73 3.58 14.16 7.73
C HIS A 73 3.49 13.98 6.20
N LEU A 74 3.12 12.76 5.75
CA LEU A 74 2.91 12.49 4.32
C LEU A 74 1.83 13.38 3.72
N LYS A 75 0.71 13.56 4.41
CA LYS A 75 -0.39 14.44 3.97
C LYS A 75 0.09 15.88 3.79
N GLY A 76 0.93 16.37 4.68
CA GLY A 76 1.60 17.66 4.55
C GLY A 76 2.52 17.74 3.33
N ALA A 77 3.34 16.73 3.11
CA ALA A 77 4.24 16.64 1.95
C ALA A 77 3.47 16.62 0.61
N LEU A 78 2.36 15.86 0.56
CA LEU A 78 1.46 15.85 -0.61
C LEU A 78 0.88 17.24 -0.90
N ALA A 79 0.44 17.95 0.14
CA ALA A 79 -0.11 19.30 -0.01
C ALA A 79 0.93 20.32 -0.48
N GLN A 80 2.20 20.13 -0.14
CA GLN A 80 3.32 20.99 -0.54
C GLN A 80 3.92 20.59 -1.90
N GLY A 81 3.57 19.43 -2.43
CA GLY A 81 4.17 18.91 -3.66
C GLY A 81 5.64 18.50 -3.51
N ASP A 82 6.09 18.21 -2.28
CA ASP A 82 7.47 17.78 -1.99
C ASP A 82 7.65 16.31 -2.36
N THR A 83 8.16 16.05 -3.56
CA THR A 83 8.30 14.71 -4.12
C THR A 83 9.20 13.80 -3.28
N ALA A 84 10.32 14.31 -2.76
CA ALA A 84 11.22 13.51 -1.92
C ALA A 84 10.55 13.13 -0.59
N ALA A 85 9.89 14.08 0.07
CA ALA A 85 9.16 13.81 1.30
C ALA A 85 7.94 12.90 1.07
N VAL A 86 7.29 12.97 -0.08
CA VAL A 86 6.20 12.05 -0.46
C VAL A 86 6.75 10.64 -0.68
N GLU A 87 7.87 10.46 -1.35
CA GLU A 87 8.50 9.15 -1.55
C GLU A 87 8.85 8.50 -0.20
N ASP A 88 9.58 9.21 0.65
CA ASP A 88 9.93 8.72 1.99
C ASP A 88 8.69 8.44 2.85
N GLY A 89 7.73 9.33 2.83
CA GLY A 89 6.49 9.22 3.62
C GLY A 89 5.61 8.04 3.19
N THR A 90 5.54 7.76 1.89
CA THR A 90 4.75 6.61 1.37
C THR A 90 5.39 5.28 1.72
N GLU A 91 6.72 5.17 1.70
CA GLU A 91 7.44 3.97 2.15
C GLU A 91 7.32 3.80 3.68
N ALA A 92 7.42 4.87 4.46
CA ALA A 92 7.21 4.83 5.90
C ALA A 92 5.77 4.42 6.26
N LEU A 93 4.77 4.92 5.53
CA LEU A 93 3.37 4.52 5.73
C LEU A 93 3.16 3.03 5.38
N LEU A 94 3.75 2.54 4.30
CA LEU A 94 3.72 1.12 3.94
C LEU A 94 4.26 0.26 5.07
N LEU A 95 5.45 0.58 5.57
CA LEU A 95 6.10 -0.18 6.64
C LEU A 95 5.28 -0.18 7.94
N GLY A 96 4.73 0.97 8.31
CA GLY A 96 3.85 1.09 9.48
C GLY A 96 2.57 0.28 9.32
N ALA A 97 1.95 0.35 8.14
CA ALA A 97 0.74 -0.41 7.81
C ALA A 97 0.99 -1.94 7.79
N GLU A 98 2.16 -2.38 7.31
CA GLU A 98 2.55 -3.80 7.37
C GLU A 98 2.68 -4.30 8.80
N ARG A 99 3.34 -3.53 9.67
CA ARG A 99 3.47 -3.87 11.09
C ARG A 99 2.11 -3.96 11.78
N LEU A 100 1.24 -2.98 11.54
CA LEU A 100 -0.11 -2.97 12.10
C LEU A 100 -0.93 -4.15 11.62
N THR A 101 -0.91 -4.43 10.30
CA THR A 101 -1.65 -5.56 9.72
C THR A 101 -1.14 -6.90 10.27
N GLY A 102 0.17 -7.09 10.35
CA GLY A 102 0.77 -8.31 10.89
C GLY A 102 0.46 -8.51 12.38
N SER A 103 0.46 -7.43 13.18
CA SER A 103 0.09 -7.48 14.59
C SER A 103 -1.39 -7.89 14.77
N LEU A 104 -2.29 -7.35 13.94
CA LEU A 104 -3.71 -7.70 13.97
C LEU A 104 -3.98 -9.12 13.48
N GLU A 105 -3.23 -9.58 12.47
CA GLU A 105 -3.31 -10.95 11.97
C GLU A 105 -2.87 -11.96 13.03
N SER A 106 -1.73 -11.68 13.69
CA SER A 106 -1.17 -12.55 14.73
C SER A 106 -2.05 -12.68 15.98
N ALA A 107 -2.82 -11.64 16.30
CA ALA A 107 -3.77 -11.65 17.39
C ALA A 107 -5.08 -12.36 17.05
N GLY A 108 -5.34 -12.62 15.79
CA GLY A 108 -6.52 -13.35 15.31
C GLY A 108 -6.23 -14.85 15.20
N THR A 109 -7.29 -15.65 15.24
CA THR A 109 -7.19 -17.09 15.05
C THR A 109 -7.72 -17.49 13.69
N GLY A 110 -6.86 -18.10 12.85
CA GLY A 110 -7.28 -18.91 11.73
C GLY A 110 -6.86 -18.47 10.32
N ALA A 111 -6.85 -19.45 9.41
CA ALA A 111 -6.49 -19.35 8.01
C ALA A 111 -7.21 -18.21 7.22
N PRO A 112 -8.49 -17.85 7.49
CA PRO A 112 -9.15 -16.75 6.76
C PRO A 112 -8.46 -15.40 6.88
N LEU A 113 -7.80 -15.08 8.01
CA LEU A 113 -7.09 -13.81 8.17
C LEU A 113 -5.79 -13.78 7.37
N GLN A 114 -5.09 -14.91 7.25
CA GLN A 114 -3.90 -15.03 6.42
C GLN A 114 -4.24 -14.84 4.94
N VAL A 115 -5.31 -15.47 4.48
CA VAL A 115 -5.80 -15.31 3.09
C VAL A 115 -6.17 -13.85 2.82
N LEU A 116 -6.91 -13.22 3.73
CA LEU A 116 -7.30 -11.82 3.62
C LEU A 116 -6.08 -10.89 3.57
N ASN A 117 -5.09 -11.14 4.44
CA ASN A 117 -3.86 -10.36 4.47
C ASN A 117 -3.06 -10.53 3.17
N LEU A 118 -2.92 -11.75 2.69
CA LEU A 118 -2.16 -12.06 1.47
C LEU A 118 -2.86 -11.47 0.22
N ALA A 119 -4.18 -11.62 0.11
CA ALA A 119 -4.95 -10.99 -0.97
C ALA A 119 -4.87 -9.46 -0.94
N GLY A 120 -4.88 -8.86 0.27
CA GLY A 120 -4.65 -7.43 0.44
C GLY A 120 -3.24 -7.00 0.02
N ARG A 121 -2.23 -7.85 0.28
CA ARG A 121 -0.86 -7.62 -0.17
C ARG A 121 -0.73 -7.63 -1.70
N GLN A 122 -1.47 -8.48 -2.42
CA GLN A 122 -1.50 -8.48 -3.88
C GLN A 122 -1.93 -7.12 -4.46
N ARG A 123 -2.92 -6.48 -3.86
CA ARG A 123 -3.36 -5.13 -4.28
C ARG A 123 -2.27 -4.08 -4.07
N MET A 124 -1.54 -4.16 -2.96
CA MET A 124 -0.40 -3.28 -2.70
C MET A 124 0.70 -3.51 -3.73
N LEU A 125 1.07 -4.77 -4.02
CA LEU A 125 2.11 -5.12 -4.97
C LEU A 125 1.79 -4.64 -6.38
N ALA A 126 0.52 -4.70 -6.82
CA ALA A 126 0.09 -4.16 -8.10
C ALA A 126 0.33 -2.64 -8.20
N GLN A 127 -0.01 -1.87 -7.16
CA GLN A 127 0.25 -0.42 -7.12
C GLN A 127 1.76 -0.12 -7.06
N ARG A 128 2.52 -0.91 -6.29
CA ARG A 128 3.96 -0.77 -6.16
C ARG A 128 4.69 -1.07 -7.47
N PHE A 129 4.28 -2.09 -8.20
CA PHE A 129 4.81 -2.38 -9.54
C PHE A 129 4.60 -1.20 -10.48
N ALA A 130 3.38 -0.65 -10.52
CA ALA A 130 3.06 0.50 -11.37
C ALA A 130 3.87 1.75 -10.97
N LYS A 131 4.11 1.97 -9.67
CA LYS A 131 4.98 3.04 -9.18
C LYS A 131 6.40 2.88 -9.70
N PHE A 132 7.01 1.70 -9.59
CA PHE A 132 8.38 1.47 -10.06
C PHE A 132 8.49 1.52 -11.58
N ALA A 133 7.48 1.03 -12.31
CA ALA A 133 7.44 1.15 -13.77
C ALA A 133 7.42 2.62 -14.21
N LEU A 134 6.66 3.45 -13.52
CA LEU A 134 6.61 4.89 -13.76
C LEU A 134 7.95 5.56 -13.45
N LEU A 135 8.55 5.25 -12.29
CA LEU A 135 9.89 5.77 -11.94
C LEU A 135 10.93 5.38 -12.98
N ALA A 136 10.97 4.13 -13.43
CA ALA A 136 11.89 3.68 -14.47
C ALA A 136 11.68 4.42 -15.81
N SER A 137 10.43 4.78 -16.13
CA SER A 137 10.10 5.49 -17.37
C SER A 137 10.39 6.99 -17.32
N LEU A 138 10.38 7.59 -16.14
CA LEU A 138 10.66 9.01 -15.93
C LEU A 138 12.16 9.31 -15.86
N GLU A 139 12.98 8.32 -15.50
CA GLU A 139 14.43 8.44 -15.45
C GLU A 139 15.02 8.26 -16.85
N ALA A 140 15.65 9.30 -17.37
CA ALA A 140 16.30 9.23 -18.69
C ALA A 140 17.68 8.54 -18.59
N GLY A 141 17.81 7.39 -19.23
CA GLY A 141 19.08 6.67 -19.37
C GLY A 141 19.36 5.64 -18.27
N ASP A 142 20.58 5.09 -18.28
CA ASP A 142 21.04 4.08 -17.31
C ASP A 142 21.54 4.75 -16.01
N THR A 143 20.61 5.32 -15.25
CA THR A 143 20.90 5.96 -13.96
C THR A 143 20.78 4.95 -12.82
N GLU A 144 21.37 5.26 -11.66
CA GLU A 144 21.21 4.49 -10.43
C GLU A 144 19.72 4.42 -10.01
N ALA A 145 18.97 5.51 -10.19
CA ALA A 145 17.53 5.56 -9.91
C ALA A 145 16.74 4.64 -10.84
N SER A 146 17.07 4.63 -12.15
CA SER A 146 16.45 3.72 -13.12
C SER A 146 16.73 2.25 -12.80
N ARG A 147 17.95 1.91 -12.39
CA ARG A 147 18.33 0.56 -11.99
C ARG A 147 17.58 0.12 -10.73
N LYS A 148 17.51 0.97 -9.69
CA LYS A 148 16.74 0.69 -8.47
C LYS A 148 15.27 0.49 -8.76
N ALA A 149 14.67 1.30 -9.63
CA ALA A 149 13.27 1.13 -10.04
C ALA A 149 13.07 -0.21 -10.76
N SER A 150 13.97 -0.59 -11.66
CA SER A 150 13.91 -1.86 -12.39
C SER A 150 14.10 -3.09 -11.47
N GLU A 151 14.97 -2.99 -10.47
CA GLU A 151 15.13 -4.02 -9.44
C GLU A 151 13.87 -4.11 -8.57
N GLY A 152 13.28 -2.97 -8.18
CA GLY A 152 12.01 -2.90 -7.48
C GLY A 152 10.90 -3.60 -8.23
N MET A 153 10.78 -3.40 -9.54
CA MET A 153 9.80 -4.10 -10.39
C MET A 153 9.99 -5.62 -10.34
N ARG A 154 11.21 -6.11 -10.50
CA ARG A 154 11.51 -7.55 -10.47
C ARG A 154 11.18 -8.16 -9.11
N THR A 155 11.55 -7.51 -8.03
CA THR A 155 11.25 -7.96 -6.66
C THR A 155 9.74 -8.04 -6.44
N VAL A 156 9.00 -7.01 -6.82
CA VAL A 156 7.53 -6.98 -6.70
C VAL A 156 6.88 -8.07 -7.54
N GLN A 157 7.35 -8.31 -8.76
CA GLN A 157 6.85 -9.38 -9.61
C GLN A 157 7.05 -10.75 -8.95
N GLN A 158 8.24 -11.03 -8.43
CA GLN A 158 8.51 -12.30 -7.74
C GLN A 158 7.63 -12.50 -6.51
N GLU A 159 7.46 -11.46 -5.69
CA GLU A 159 6.57 -11.51 -4.52
C GLU A 159 5.11 -11.77 -4.94
N PHE A 160 4.67 -11.11 -6.00
CA PHE A 160 3.31 -11.27 -6.53
C PHE A 160 3.06 -12.71 -7.02
N GLU A 161 3.97 -13.25 -7.82
CA GLU A 161 3.87 -14.62 -8.37
C GLU A 161 3.92 -15.66 -7.25
N THR A 162 4.80 -15.49 -6.27
CA THR A 162 4.91 -16.38 -5.10
C THR A 162 3.61 -16.39 -4.29
N ALA A 163 3.06 -15.22 -4.00
CA ALA A 163 1.81 -15.09 -3.25
C ALA A 163 0.62 -15.64 -4.04
N LEU A 164 0.57 -15.42 -5.36
CA LEU A 164 -0.48 -15.97 -6.21
C LEU A 164 -0.45 -17.50 -6.24
N THR A 165 0.73 -18.09 -6.36
CA THR A 165 0.92 -19.55 -6.31
C THR A 165 0.42 -20.12 -4.98
N TYR A 166 0.74 -19.47 -3.87
CA TYR A 166 0.25 -19.88 -2.55
C TYR A 166 -1.28 -19.79 -2.46
N LEU A 167 -1.87 -18.68 -2.88
CA LEU A 167 -3.34 -18.46 -2.86
C LEU A 167 -4.08 -19.50 -3.70
N ASN A 168 -3.57 -19.84 -4.88
CA ASN A 168 -4.16 -20.86 -5.75
C ASN A 168 -4.06 -22.27 -5.17
N GLY A 169 -3.06 -22.53 -4.32
CA GLY A 169 -2.87 -23.82 -3.65
C GLY A 169 -3.71 -24.03 -2.39
N ILE A 170 -4.45 -23.01 -1.92
CA ILE A 170 -5.23 -23.12 -0.68
C ILE A 170 -6.46 -24.00 -0.89
N PRO A 171 -6.71 -25.02 -0.02
CA PRO A 171 -7.86 -25.92 -0.15
C PRO A 171 -9.23 -25.23 -0.02
N LEU A 172 -9.28 -23.97 0.41
CA LEU A 172 -10.50 -23.16 0.55
C LEU A 172 -10.96 -22.54 -0.76
N SER A 173 -10.16 -22.58 -1.81
CA SER A 173 -10.54 -22.09 -3.12
C SER A 173 -11.58 -23.03 -3.74
N THR A 174 -12.71 -22.48 -4.18
CA THR A 174 -13.69 -23.26 -4.94
C THR A 174 -13.27 -23.38 -6.41
N PRO A 175 -13.71 -24.41 -7.15
CA PRO A 175 -13.41 -24.53 -8.58
C PRO A 175 -13.74 -23.26 -9.38
N ALA A 176 -14.82 -22.57 -9.04
CA ALA A 176 -15.22 -21.31 -9.68
C ALA A 176 -14.22 -20.14 -9.48
N ILE A 177 -13.34 -20.22 -8.49
CA ILE A 177 -12.28 -19.22 -8.26
C ILE A 177 -11.03 -19.51 -9.11
N HIS A 178 -10.87 -20.76 -9.56
CA HIS A 178 -9.74 -21.17 -10.39
C HIS A 178 -9.99 -20.94 -11.88
N ASP A 179 -11.25 -20.78 -12.30
CA ASP A 179 -11.64 -20.60 -13.70
C ASP A 179 -11.64 -19.12 -14.17
N ASP A 180 -11.44 -18.16 -13.24
CA ASP A 180 -11.30 -16.72 -13.50
C ASP A 180 -9.81 -16.31 -13.54
#